data_0b17199579012661be6c4041d93a8cb3
#
_entry.id   0b17199579012661be6c4041d93a8cb3
#
_cell.length_a   1.000
_cell.length_b   1.000
_cell.length_c   1.000
_cell.angle_alpha   90.00
_cell.angle_beta   90.00
_cell.angle_gamma   90.00
#
_symmetry.space_group_name_H-M   'P 1'
#
loop_
_entity.id
_entity.type
_entity.pdbx_description
1 polymer ?
#
loop_
_entity_poly.entity_id
_entity_poly.type
_entity_poly.pdbx_seq_one_letter_code
_entity_poly.pdbx_strand_id
1 'polypeptide(L)'
;MKIGRTILQRTIMDKEPNLYPVWLMRQAGRYMPEYMAIKNASKGFLDMALTPDKAAEITMQPIKEFDMDAAIIFSDILIIPYALGQPLDYTPGPKLGTFDKKYFDTEMDVFIEKCKPVYEAITKVRSQLCHSKSLIGFAGAPWTLYRLSLIHISE
;
A
#
# COMPACT_ATOMS: atom_id res chain seq x y z
N MET A 1 17.96 -0.18 23.94
CA MET A 1 18.38 0.96 23.10
C MET A 1 17.11 1.71 22.69
N LYS A 2 16.92 2.98 23.08
CA LYS A 2 15.77 3.77 22.57
C LYS A 2 16.01 3.97 21.08
N ILE A 3 15.14 3.38 20.24
CA ILE A 3 15.16 3.64 18.79
C ILE A 3 14.84 5.12 18.62
N GLY A 4 15.80 5.91 18.11
CA GLY A 4 15.62 7.32 17.84
C GLY A 4 14.56 7.52 16.75
N ARG A 5 13.96 8.71 16.72
CA ARG A 5 13.04 9.09 15.62
C ARG A 5 13.76 9.12 14.29
N THR A 6 13.07 8.68 13.23
CA THR A 6 13.57 8.79 11.85
C THR A 6 13.65 10.26 11.42
N ILE A 7 14.40 10.56 10.36
CA ILE A 7 14.51 11.93 9.83
C ILE A 7 13.12 12.49 9.47
N LEU A 8 12.25 11.69 8.85
CA LEU A 8 10.89 12.10 8.53
C LEU A 8 10.07 12.42 9.79
N GLN A 9 10.17 11.59 10.83
CA GLN A 9 9.47 11.85 12.10
C GLN A 9 9.97 13.12 12.80
N ARG A 10 11.28 13.38 12.79
CA ARG A 10 11.88 14.59 13.36
C ARG A 10 11.40 15.83 12.61
N THR A 11 11.38 15.79 11.28
CA THR A 11 10.88 16.90 10.47
C THR A 11 9.42 17.22 10.77
N ILE A 12 8.55 16.20 10.88
CA ILE A 12 7.10 16.41 11.08
C ILE A 12 6.77 16.76 12.53
N MET A 13 7.32 16.01 13.49
CA MET A 13 6.92 16.09 14.90
C MET A 13 7.74 17.11 15.69
N ASP A 14 9.04 17.20 15.43
CA ASP A 14 9.94 18.07 16.17
C ASP A 14 10.16 19.40 15.44
N LYS A 15 9.66 19.52 14.18
CA LYS A 15 9.81 20.69 13.32
C LYS A 15 11.26 21.15 13.21
N GLU A 16 12.20 20.19 13.19
CA GLU A 16 13.62 20.51 13.09
C GLU A 16 13.90 21.20 11.75
N PRO A 17 14.46 22.41 11.76
CA PRO A 17 14.85 23.09 10.55
C PRO A 17 16.04 22.35 9.91
N ASN A 18 16.20 22.47 8.60
CA ASN A 18 17.31 21.89 7.83
C ASN A 18 17.31 20.35 7.71
N LEU A 19 16.19 19.67 8.02
CA LEU A 19 16.00 18.28 7.67
C LEU A 19 15.07 18.18 6.46
N TYR A 20 15.55 17.53 5.39
CA TYR A 20 14.83 17.40 4.13
C TYR A 20 14.69 15.90 3.76
N PRO A 21 13.77 15.17 4.42
CA PRO A 21 13.55 13.75 4.10
C PRO A 21 13.02 13.61 2.67
N VAL A 22 13.59 12.68 1.93
CA VAL A 22 13.21 12.41 0.54
C VAL A 22 12.46 11.08 0.46
N TRP A 23 11.25 11.14 -0.03
CA TRP A 23 10.43 10.00 -0.40
C TRP A 23 9.42 10.40 -1.47
N LEU A 24 8.90 9.45 -2.22
CA LEU A 24 7.90 9.68 -3.26
C LEU A 24 6.65 8.84 -2.97
N MET A 25 5.45 9.42 -3.20
CA MET A 25 4.19 8.70 -3.01
C MET A 25 4.09 7.44 -3.90
N ARG A 26 4.70 7.48 -5.09
CA ARG A 26 4.80 6.35 -6.02
C ARG A 26 6.27 6.14 -6.38
N GLN A 27 7.00 5.47 -5.51
CA GLN A 27 8.43 5.25 -5.71
C GLN A 27 8.76 3.93 -6.39
N ALA A 28 7.99 2.86 -6.21
CA ALA A 28 8.10 1.65 -7.03
C ALA A 28 7.24 1.76 -8.30
N GLY A 29 7.70 1.30 -9.44
CA GLY A 29 6.94 1.39 -10.68
C GLY A 29 7.61 0.81 -11.91
N ARG A 30 6.95 0.99 -13.06
CA ARG A 30 7.34 0.38 -14.36
C ARG A 30 8.70 0.84 -14.90
N TYR A 31 9.28 1.87 -14.34
CA TYR A 31 10.63 2.35 -14.69
C TYR A 31 11.74 1.50 -14.06
N MET A 32 11.39 0.64 -13.09
CA MET A 32 12.34 -0.25 -12.41
C MET A 32 12.28 -1.65 -13.04
N PRO A 33 13.42 -2.19 -13.54
CA PRO A 33 13.46 -3.55 -14.09
C PRO A 33 13.02 -4.62 -13.09
N GLU A 34 13.39 -4.48 -11.82
CA GLU A 34 13.05 -5.39 -10.72
C GLU A 34 11.54 -5.42 -10.48
N TYR A 35 10.88 -4.26 -10.53
CA TYR A 35 9.42 -4.19 -10.46
C TYR A 35 8.78 -4.90 -11.65
N MET A 36 9.32 -4.67 -12.85
CA MET A 36 8.80 -5.31 -14.07
C MET A 36 8.96 -6.84 -14.05
N ALA A 37 10.05 -7.35 -13.47
CA ALA A 37 10.24 -8.79 -13.28
C ALA A 37 9.13 -9.40 -12.42
N ILE A 38 8.82 -8.81 -11.27
CA ILE A 38 7.74 -9.28 -10.40
C ILE A 38 6.38 -9.14 -11.10
N LYS A 39 6.13 -8.00 -11.75
CA LYS A 39 4.87 -7.74 -12.45
C LYS A 39 4.61 -8.77 -13.54
N ASN A 40 5.63 -9.11 -14.36
CA ASN A 40 5.50 -10.06 -15.46
C ASN A 40 5.32 -11.51 -14.97
N ALA A 41 5.84 -11.84 -13.78
CA ALA A 41 5.67 -13.12 -13.13
C ALA A 41 4.37 -13.23 -12.32
N SER A 42 3.59 -12.15 -12.22
CA SER A 42 2.36 -12.09 -11.41
C SER A 42 1.11 -12.14 -12.28
N LYS A 43 0.02 -12.68 -11.71
CA LYS A 43 -1.29 -12.79 -12.38
C LYS A 43 -2.02 -11.45 -12.52
N GLY A 44 -1.49 -10.38 -11.94
CA GLY A 44 -2.07 -9.04 -11.97
C GLY A 44 -1.74 -8.25 -10.71
N PHE A 45 -2.34 -7.07 -10.58
CA PHE A 45 -2.03 -6.16 -9.48
C PHE A 45 -2.42 -6.74 -8.10
N LEU A 46 -3.59 -7.36 -7.98
CA LEU A 46 -4.03 -7.97 -6.72
C LEU A 46 -3.09 -9.10 -6.26
N ASP A 47 -2.57 -9.89 -7.20
CA ASP A 47 -1.59 -10.93 -6.88
C ASP A 47 -0.29 -10.33 -6.32
N MET A 48 0.15 -9.18 -6.84
CA MET A 48 1.31 -8.47 -6.27
C MET A 48 1.01 -7.87 -4.90
N ALA A 49 -0.16 -7.24 -4.73
CA ALA A 49 -0.52 -6.51 -3.52
C ALA A 49 -0.93 -7.43 -2.35
N LEU A 50 -1.53 -8.59 -2.67
CA LEU A 50 -2.02 -9.56 -1.69
C LEU A 50 -1.08 -10.78 -1.50
N THR A 51 0.10 -10.77 -2.12
CA THR A 51 1.17 -11.72 -1.81
C THR A 51 2.21 -11.01 -0.96
N PRO A 52 2.31 -11.31 0.36
CA PRO A 52 3.14 -10.54 1.29
C PRO A 52 4.60 -10.41 0.87
N ASP A 53 5.20 -11.47 0.30
CA ASP A 53 6.58 -11.44 -0.16
C ASP A 53 6.77 -10.51 -1.36
N LYS A 54 5.88 -10.55 -2.34
CA LYS A 54 5.92 -9.65 -3.51
C LYS A 54 5.72 -8.19 -3.09
N ALA A 55 4.71 -7.92 -2.26
CA ALA A 55 4.44 -6.57 -1.78
C ALA A 55 5.60 -6.00 -0.97
N ALA A 56 6.20 -6.80 -0.10
CA ALA A 56 7.37 -6.41 0.66
C ALA A 56 8.59 -6.15 -0.23
N GLU A 57 8.87 -7.03 -1.19
CA GLU A 57 9.97 -6.85 -2.12
C GLU A 57 9.81 -5.58 -2.96
N ILE A 58 8.64 -5.36 -3.57
CA ILE A 58 8.34 -4.13 -4.33
C ILE A 58 8.51 -2.89 -3.45
N THR A 59 8.05 -2.93 -2.20
CA THR A 59 8.21 -1.82 -1.25
C THR A 59 9.68 -1.50 -0.99
N MET A 60 10.54 -2.52 -0.92
CA MET A 60 11.95 -2.36 -0.59
C MET A 60 12.83 -1.98 -1.80
N GLN A 61 12.40 -2.21 -3.03
CA GLN A 61 13.17 -1.91 -4.25
C GLN A 61 13.65 -0.45 -4.30
N PRO A 62 12.79 0.59 -4.15
CA PRO A 62 13.24 1.98 -4.19
C PRO A 62 14.18 2.36 -3.03
N ILE A 63 14.06 1.68 -1.90
CA ILE A 63 14.95 1.90 -0.76
C ILE A 63 16.35 1.41 -1.06
N LYS A 64 16.45 0.25 -1.71
CA LYS A 64 17.74 -0.34 -2.10
C LYS A 64 18.42 0.45 -3.20
N GLU A 65 17.64 0.94 -4.18
CA GLU A 65 18.18 1.61 -5.37
C GLU A 65 18.50 3.08 -5.12
N PHE A 66 17.62 3.81 -4.42
CA PHE A 66 17.70 5.28 -4.30
C PHE A 66 17.97 5.77 -2.88
N ASP A 67 18.12 4.88 -1.91
CA ASP A 67 18.35 5.21 -0.50
C ASP A 67 17.34 6.21 0.10
N MET A 68 16.08 6.14 -0.32
CA MET A 68 15.00 7.00 0.18
C MET A 68 14.88 6.97 1.71
N ASP A 69 14.49 8.09 2.34
CA ASP A 69 14.33 8.22 3.80
C ASP A 69 13.08 7.53 4.34
N ALA A 70 12.14 7.18 3.47
CA ALA A 70 10.96 6.43 3.84
C ALA A 70 10.56 5.45 2.74
N ALA A 71 10.09 4.27 3.16
CA ALA A 71 9.38 3.32 2.32
C ALA A 71 7.88 3.60 2.42
N ILE A 72 7.14 3.50 1.31
CA ILE A 72 5.69 3.44 1.31
C ILE A 72 5.25 2.03 0.94
N ILE A 73 4.37 1.43 1.75
CA ILE A 73 3.90 0.07 1.52
C ILE A 73 3.25 -0.07 0.14
N PHE A 74 3.63 -1.10 -0.60
CA PHE A 74 2.97 -1.41 -1.86
C PHE A 74 1.61 -2.06 -1.59
N SER A 75 0.55 -1.31 -1.83
CA SER A 75 -0.85 -1.72 -1.62
C SER A 75 -1.77 -0.83 -2.47
N ASP A 76 -3.07 -0.90 -2.25
CA ASP A 76 -4.08 -0.02 -2.88
C ASP A 76 -5.15 0.39 -1.87
N ILE A 77 -5.71 1.59 -2.04
CA ILE A 77 -6.82 2.08 -1.22
C ILE A 77 -8.09 1.23 -1.41
N LEU A 78 -8.23 0.55 -2.56
CA LEU A 78 -9.37 -0.31 -2.88
C LEU A 78 -9.33 -1.68 -2.18
N ILE A 79 -8.28 -1.97 -1.41
CA ILE A 79 -8.25 -3.17 -0.56
C ILE A 79 -9.40 -3.16 0.47
N ILE A 80 -9.82 -1.99 0.95
CA ILE A 80 -10.94 -1.89 1.89
C ILE A 80 -12.27 -2.34 1.26
N PRO A 81 -12.75 -1.77 0.13
CA PRO A 81 -13.96 -2.28 -0.52
C PRO A 81 -13.82 -3.73 -0.99
N TYR A 82 -12.65 -4.17 -1.44
CA TYR A 82 -12.39 -5.58 -1.74
C TYR A 82 -12.56 -6.48 -0.49
N ALA A 83 -12.01 -6.09 0.65
CA ALA A 83 -12.12 -6.84 1.89
C ALA A 83 -13.57 -6.90 2.40
N LEU A 84 -14.37 -5.87 2.16
CA LEU A 84 -15.80 -5.85 2.40
C LEU A 84 -16.61 -6.74 1.42
N GLY A 85 -15.98 -7.28 0.37
CA GLY A 85 -16.60 -8.22 -0.56
C GLY A 85 -17.04 -7.58 -1.89
N GLN A 86 -16.76 -6.29 -2.11
CA GLN A 86 -17.04 -5.67 -3.41
C GLN A 86 -16.07 -6.24 -4.46
N PRO A 87 -16.55 -6.71 -5.62
CA PRO A 87 -15.68 -7.20 -6.69
C PRO A 87 -14.69 -6.12 -7.14
N LEU A 88 -13.45 -6.51 -7.35
CA LEU A 88 -12.38 -5.61 -7.78
C LEU A 88 -11.57 -6.28 -8.89
N ASP A 89 -11.42 -5.59 -10.01
CA ASP A 89 -10.59 -5.98 -11.14
C ASP A 89 -9.61 -4.84 -11.50
N TYR A 90 -8.49 -5.21 -12.12
CA TYR A 90 -7.44 -4.28 -12.57
C TYR A 90 -7.14 -4.38 -14.07
N THR A 91 -8.11 -4.83 -14.87
CA THR A 91 -7.92 -5.01 -16.32
C THR A 91 -8.87 -4.11 -17.13
N PRO A 92 -8.39 -3.04 -17.79
CA PRO A 92 -7.02 -2.50 -17.91
C PRO A 92 -6.60 -1.56 -16.77
N GLY A 93 -7.46 -1.28 -15.80
CA GLY A 93 -7.23 -0.42 -14.63
C GLY A 93 -8.17 -0.82 -13.49
N PRO A 94 -8.10 -0.16 -12.33
CA PRO A 94 -8.93 -0.51 -11.19
C PRO A 94 -10.41 -0.26 -11.52
N LYS A 95 -11.22 -1.31 -11.37
CA LYS A 95 -12.67 -1.29 -11.55
C LYS A 95 -13.32 -2.00 -10.37
N LEU A 96 -14.13 -1.27 -9.60
CA LEU A 96 -14.99 -1.84 -8.60
C LEU A 96 -16.29 -2.30 -9.26
N GLY A 97 -16.78 -3.46 -8.88
CA GLY A 97 -18.11 -3.92 -9.27
C GLY A 97 -19.22 -3.06 -8.65
N THR A 98 -20.47 -3.34 -9.02
CA THR A 98 -21.64 -2.60 -8.52
C THR A 98 -21.64 -2.60 -6.98
N PHE A 99 -21.89 -1.42 -6.40
CA PHE A 99 -22.03 -1.27 -4.97
C PHE A 99 -23.32 -1.94 -4.48
N ASP A 100 -23.22 -2.68 -3.37
CA ASP A 100 -24.36 -3.30 -2.68
C ASP A 100 -24.21 -3.03 -1.18
N LYS A 101 -25.27 -2.57 -0.55
CA LYS A 101 -25.30 -2.27 0.90
C LYS A 101 -24.93 -3.49 1.77
N LYS A 102 -25.19 -4.71 1.28
CA LYS A 102 -24.82 -5.96 1.98
C LYS A 102 -23.32 -6.06 2.29
N TYR A 103 -22.45 -5.32 1.58
CA TYR A 103 -21.01 -5.34 1.88
C TYR A 103 -20.70 -4.74 3.27
N PHE A 104 -21.60 -3.94 3.83
CA PHE A 104 -21.45 -3.44 5.20
C PHE A 104 -21.81 -4.49 6.26
N ASP A 105 -22.47 -5.58 5.86
CA ASP A 105 -22.83 -6.71 6.74
C ASP A 105 -21.70 -7.75 6.81
N THR A 106 -20.55 -7.47 6.18
CA THR A 106 -19.39 -8.39 6.21
C THR A 106 -18.88 -8.53 7.64
N GLU A 107 -18.80 -9.77 8.10
CA GLU A 107 -18.28 -10.09 9.43
C GLU A 107 -16.83 -9.59 9.59
N MET A 108 -16.52 -9.05 10.77
CA MET A 108 -15.23 -8.43 11.05
C MET A 108 -14.07 -9.42 10.84
N ASP A 109 -14.24 -10.68 11.22
CA ASP A 109 -13.20 -11.70 11.07
C ASP A 109 -12.89 -11.99 9.59
N VAL A 110 -13.93 -12.00 8.74
CA VAL A 110 -13.78 -12.16 7.28
C VAL A 110 -13.04 -10.96 6.68
N PHE A 111 -13.39 -9.76 7.11
CA PHE A 111 -12.71 -8.53 6.69
C PHE A 111 -11.23 -8.54 7.08
N ILE A 112 -10.92 -8.87 8.33
CA ILE A 112 -9.55 -8.93 8.86
C ILE A 112 -8.73 -9.97 8.09
N GLU A 113 -9.27 -11.16 7.85
CA GLU A 113 -8.56 -12.23 7.13
C GLU A 113 -8.22 -11.81 5.69
N LYS A 114 -9.12 -11.10 5.00
CA LYS A 114 -8.83 -10.54 3.67
C LYS A 114 -7.78 -9.43 3.67
N CYS A 115 -7.65 -8.67 4.77
CA CYS A 115 -6.61 -7.66 4.95
C CYS A 115 -5.27 -8.21 5.44
N LYS A 116 -5.25 -9.43 5.97
CA LYS A 116 -4.07 -10.08 6.56
C LYS A 116 -2.81 -10.06 5.68
N PRO A 117 -2.88 -10.31 4.35
CA PRO A 117 -1.70 -10.21 3.50
C PRO A 117 -1.01 -8.85 3.54
N VAL A 118 -1.79 -7.77 3.69
CA VAL A 118 -1.22 -6.41 3.81
C VAL A 118 -0.50 -6.24 5.14
N TYR A 119 -1.05 -6.75 6.24
CA TYR A 119 -0.41 -6.70 7.56
C TYR A 119 0.88 -7.53 7.59
N GLU A 120 0.88 -8.69 6.95
CA GLU A 120 2.07 -9.52 6.81
C GLU A 120 3.16 -8.83 5.96
N ALA A 121 2.78 -8.18 4.87
CA ALA A 121 3.70 -7.38 4.06
C ALA A 121 4.33 -6.24 4.89
N ILE A 122 3.53 -5.52 5.68
CA ILE A 122 4.02 -4.46 6.59
C ILE A 122 5.03 -5.04 7.59
N THR A 123 4.73 -6.19 8.18
CA THR A 123 5.63 -6.86 9.14
C THR A 123 6.95 -7.25 8.47
N LYS A 124 6.89 -7.83 7.26
CA LYS A 124 8.08 -8.20 6.48
C LYS A 124 8.93 -6.99 6.11
N VAL A 125 8.30 -5.91 5.64
CA VAL A 125 9.03 -4.66 5.33
C VAL A 125 9.66 -4.09 6.59
N ARG A 126 8.92 -4.02 7.70
CA ARG A 126 9.45 -3.46 8.95
C ARG A 126 10.66 -4.23 9.49
N SER A 127 10.69 -5.56 9.33
CA SER A 127 11.83 -6.38 9.75
C SER A 127 13.09 -6.17 8.90
N GLN A 128 12.95 -5.74 7.65
CA GLN A 128 14.05 -5.52 6.70
C GLN A 128 14.50 -4.07 6.62
N LEU A 129 13.57 -3.13 6.84
CA LEU A 129 13.82 -1.70 6.70
C LEU A 129 14.67 -1.19 7.87
N CYS A 130 15.76 -0.47 7.56
CA CYS A 130 16.59 0.17 8.57
C CYS A 130 15.74 1.02 9.54
N HIS A 131 16.04 0.97 10.82
CA HIS A 131 15.32 1.73 11.84
C HIS A 131 15.43 3.26 11.68
N SER A 132 16.43 3.74 10.96
CA SER A 132 16.56 5.16 10.62
C SER A 132 15.58 5.64 9.56
N LYS A 133 14.92 4.71 8.83
CA LYS A 133 13.96 4.99 7.76
C LYS A 133 12.52 4.77 8.22
N SER A 134 11.62 5.63 7.78
CA SER A 134 10.19 5.51 8.07
C SER A 134 9.52 4.49 7.16
N LEU A 135 8.54 3.78 7.69
CA LEU A 135 7.57 3.03 6.89
C LEU A 135 6.25 3.79 6.90
N ILE A 136 5.76 4.14 5.72
CA ILE A 136 4.52 4.89 5.51
C ILE A 136 3.44 3.90 5.07
N GLY A 137 2.33 3.88 5.80
CA GLY A 137 1.08 3.28 5.37
C GLY A 137 0.16 4.35 4.76
N PHE A 138 -0.89 3.92 4.07
CA PHE A 138 -1.91 4.82 3.55
C PHE A 138 -3.27 4.13 3.52
N ALA A 139 -4.32 4.94 3.50
CA ALA A 139 -5.69 4.48 3.36
C ALA A 139 -6.50 5.50 2.56
N GLY A 140 -7.52 5.04 1.86
CA GLY A 140 -8.50 5.94 1.24
C GLY A 140 -9.39 6.59 2.29
N ALA A 141 -9.62 7.90 2.20
CA ALA A 141 -10.64 8.55 3.02
C ALA A 141 -12.03 7.98 2.69
N PRO A 142 -12.96 7.89 3.66
CA PRO A 142 -14.29 7.31 3.43
C PRO A 142 -15.02 7.90 2.21
N TRP A 143 -14.97 9.21 2.02
CA TRP A 143 -15.55 9.87 0.85
C TRP A 143 -14.89 9.44 -0.47
N THR A 144 -13.55 9.28 -0.49
CA THR A 144 -12.82 8.83 -1.67
C THR A 144 -13.24 7.41 -2.06
N LEU A 145 -13.30 6.50 -1.07
CA LEU A 145 -13.70 5.12 -1.32
C LEU A 145 -15.17 5.03 -1.77
N TYR A 146 -16.06 5.79 -1.14
CA TYR A 146 -17.45 5.89 -1.55
C TYR A 146 -17.59 6.36 -2.99
N ARG A 147 -16.94 7.46 -3.37
CA ARG A 147 -16.96 7.98 -4.74
C ARG A 147 -16.43 6.95 -5.74
N LEU A 148 -15.33 6.28 -5.44
CA LEU A 148 -14.76 5.26 -6.32
C LEU A 148 -15.67 4.03 -6.46
N SER A 149 -16.40 3.65 -5.41
CA SER A 149 -17.35 2.54 -5.45
C SER A 149 -18.61 2.84 -6.26
N LEU A 150 -18.94 4.12 -6.46
CA LEU A 150 -20.14 4.57 -7.19
C LEU A 150 -19.84 5.07 -8.61
N ILE A 151 -18.60 5.21 -9.03
CA ILE A 151 -18.23 5.87 -10.29
C ILE A 151 -18.83 5.19 -11.53
N HIS A 152 -19.25 3.93 -11.41
CA HIS A 152 -19.87 3.14 -12.49
C HIS A 152 -21.42 3.18 -12.48
N ILE A 153 -22.04 3.96 -11.59
CA ILE A 153 -23.51 4.04 -11.49
C ILE A 153 -24.06 5.17 -12.41
N SER A 154 -23.20 5.99 -12.98
CA SER A 154 -23.55 7.18 -13.75
C SER A 154 -23.38 7.05 -15.28
N GLU A 155 -23.30 5.82 -15.83
CA GLU A 155 -23.35 5.56 -17.27
C GLU A 155 -24.66 4.90 -17.65
#